data_06d3c1a9db42dc8f48a8baf05dae9eb2
#
_entry.id   06d3c1a9db42dc8f48a8baf05dae9eb2
#
_cell.length_a   1.000
_cell.length_b   1.000
_cell.length_c   1.000
_cell.angle_alpha   90.00
_cell.angle_beta   90.00
_cell.angle_gamma   90.00
#
_symmetry.space_group_name_H-M   'P 1'
#
loop_
_entity.id
_entity.type
_entity.pdbx_description
1 polymer ?
#
loop_
_entity_poly.entity_id
_entity_poly.type
_entity_poly.pdbx_seq_one_letter_code
_entity_poly.pdbx_strand_id
1 'polypeptide(L)'
;MSYDFNADEIFEMAQQMERNGAKFYRHAAECVTDKNNKEMLLKLAAMEDDHEKTFAEMRISLTEQEKVTTIFDPEGETFLYLKALVDTRVFFQKEIDSTSMKEILKEALLAEKDAIVFYLGMKDMVPQKLGKSRLDDIIKEEMSHIKLIGSKLSAVK
;
A
#
# COMPACT_ATOMS: atom_id res chain seq x y z
N MET A 1 -6.98 5.13 27.59
CA MET A 1 -7.44 3.94 26.86
C MET A 1 -6.23 3.29 26.24
N SER A 2 -5.89 2.07 26.62
CA SER A 2 -4.92 1.32 25.86
C SER A 2 -5.64 0.84 24.60
N TYR A 3 -5.21 1.29 23.46
CA TYR A 3 -5.65 0.70 22.20
C TYR A 3 -4.91 -0.64 22.07
N ASP A 4 -5.61 -1.73 22.32
CA ASP A 4 -5.08 -3.07 22.12
C ASP A 4 -4.99 -3.35 20.62
N PHE A 5 -3.83 -3.09 20.09
CA PHE A 5 -3.56 -3.19 18.65
C PHE A 5 -2.87 -4.52 18.37
N ASN A 6 -3.39 -5.28 17.44
CA ASN A 6 -2.86 -6.58 17.10
C ASN A 6 -2.39 -6.69 15.64
N ALA A 7 -1.60 -7.71 15.36
CA ALA A 7 -1.06 -7.94 14.02
C ALA A 7 -2.15 -8.13 12.97
N ASP A 8 -3.29 -8.71 13.34
CA ASP A 8 -4.41 -8.93 12.42
C ASP A 8 -4.95 -7.60 11.86
N GLU A 9 -5.08 -6.59 12.72
CA GLU A 9 -5.54 -5.26 12.30
C GLU A 9 -4.53 -4.56 11.40
N ILE A 10 -3.22 -4.76 11.65
CA ILE A 10 -2.16 -4.21 10.79
C ILE A 10 -2.25 -4.81 9.39
N PHE A 11 -2.40 -6.13 9.29
CA PHE A 11 -2.56 -6.80 8.00
C PHE A 11 -3.84 -6.38 7.29
N GLU A 12 -4.94 -6.14 8.02
CA GLU A 12 -6.18 -5.59 7.43
C GLU A 12 -5.93 -4.21 6.82
N MET A 13 -5.20 -3.34 7.51
CA MET A 13 -4.83 -2.03 6.98
C MET A 13 -3.98 -2.14 5.72
N ALA A 14 -2.97 -3.04 5.73
CA ALA A 14 -2.13 -3.28 4.58
C ALA A 14 -2.94 -3.77 3.38
N GLN A 15 -3.82 -4.73 3.58
CA GLN A 15 -4.73 -5.22 2.54
C GLN A 15 -5.62 -4.10 1.98
N GLN A 16 -6.14 -3.25 2.85
CA GLN A 16 -6.98 -2.12 2.42
C GLN A 16 -6.18 -1.14 1.55
N MET A 17 -4.94 -0.87 1.90
CA MET A 17 -4.07 -0.01 1.10
C MET A 17 -3.84 -0.58 -0.30
N GLU A 18 -3.57 -1.87 -0.40
CA GLU A 18 -3.36 -2.53 -1.68
C GLU A 18 -4.63 -2.55 -2.54
N ARG A 19 -5.78 -2.83 -1.93
CA ARG A 19 -7.08 -2.75 -2.63
C ARG A 19 -7.34 -1.34 -3.18
N ASN A 20 -7.03 -0.33 -2.39
CA ASN A 20 -7.18 1.07 -2.80
C ASN A 20 -6.24 1.41 -3.96
N GLY A 21 -5.00 0.95 -3.90
CA GLY A 21 -4.03 1.12 -4.99
C GLY A 21 -4.49 0.47 -6.29
N ALA A 22 -4.94 -0.78 -6.21
CA ALA A 22 -5.46 -1.50 -7.38
C ALA A 22 -6.66 -0.78 -8.02
N LYS A 23 -7.59 -0.30 -7.21
CA LYS A 23 -8.74 0.49 -7.70
C LYS A 23 -8.31 1.78 -8.38
N PHE A 24 -7.37 2.48 -7.77
CA PHE A 24 -6.82 3.72 -8.35
C PHE A 24 -6.24 3.46 -9.75
N TYR A 25 -5.38 2.47 -9.90
CA TYR A 25 -4.76 2.15 -11.17
C TYR A 25 -5.76 1.68 -12.23
N ARG A 26 -6.77 0.88 -11.85
CA ARG A 26 -7.83 0.45 -12.77
C ARG A 26 -8.68 1.63 -13.24
N HIS A 27 -9.07 2.50 -12.31
CA HIS A 27 -9.83 3.69 -12.66
C HIS A 27 -9.04 4.61 -13.59
N ALA A 28 -7.76 4.85 -13.29
CA ALA A 28 -6.88 5.63 -14.14
C ALA A 28 -6.74 5.01 -15.54
N ALA A 29 -6.63 3.68 -15.62
CA ALA A 29 -6.56 2.97 -16.90
C ALA A 29 -7.81 3.14 -17.76
N GLU A 30 -8.98 3.26 -17.14
CA GLU A 30 -10.24 3.55 -17.85
C GLU A 30 -10.28 4.95 -18.43
N CYS A 31 -9.58 5.90 -17.81
CA CYS A 31 -9.60 7.32 -18.17
C CYS A 31 -8.56 7.69 -19.24
N VAL A 32 -7.54 6.87 -19.46
CA VAL A 32 -6.49 7.16 -20.45
C VAL A 32 -6.80 6.47 -21.79
N THR A 33 -6.43 7.13 -22.87
CA THR A 33 -6.67 6.64 -24.23
C THR A 33 -5.44 5.94 -24.85
N ASP A 34 -4.25 6.32 -24.42
CA ASP A 34 -3.01 5.71 -24.89
C ASP A 34 -2.89 4.26 -24.42
N LYS A 35 -2.71 3.34 -25.36
CA LYS A 35 -2.65 1.90 -25.10
C LYS A 35 -1.51 1.52 -24.16
N ASN A 36 -0.33 2.09 -24.35
CA ASN A 36 0.84 1.76 -23.52
C ASN A 36 0.66 2.25 -22.10
N ASN A 37 0.09 3.44 -21.91
CA ASN A 37 -0.24 3.97 -20.58
C ASN A 37 -1.28 3.10 -19.89
N LYS A 38 -2.30 2.69 -20.61
CA LYS A 38 -3.35 1.80 -20.08
C LYS A 38 -2.78 0.46 -19.62
N GLU A 39 -1.95 -0.17 -20.45
CA GLU A 39 -1.31 -1.45 -20.13
C GLU A 39 -0.41 -1.33 -18.89
N MET A 40 0.36 -0.25 -18.79
CA MET A 40 1.20 0.03 -17.62
C MET A 40 0.38 0.15 -16.34
N LEU A 41 -0.70 0.93 -16.38
CA LEU A 41 -1.58 1.12 -15.21
C LEU A 41 -2.28 -0.18 -14.81
N LEU A 42 -2.73 -0.99 -15.76
CA LEU A 42 -3.34 -2.29 -15.46
C LEU A 42 -2.32 -3.27 -14.88
N LYS A 43 -1.08 -3.21 -15.32
CA LYS A 43 0.01 -4.03 -14.77
C LYS A 43 0.29 -3.64 -13.31
N LEU A 44 0.36 -2.34 -13.01
CA LEU A 44 0.50 -1.86 -11.64
C LEU A 44 -0.69 -2.34 -10.77
N ALA A 45 -1.91 -2.23 -11.26
CA ALA A 45 -3.08 -2.73 -10.55
C ALA A 45 -2.99 -4.23 -10.21
N ALA A 46 -2.52 -5.05 -11.14
CA ALA A 46 -2.32 -6.48 -10.92
C ALA A 46 -1.25 -6.76 -9.85
N MET A 47 -0.21 -5.95 -9.79
CA MET A 47 0.84 -6.07 -8.77
C MET A 47 0.31 -5.71 -7.38
N GLU A 48 -0.54 -4.68 -7.26
CA GLU A 48 -1.22 -4.36 -6.00
C GLU A 48 -2.13 -5.53 -5.54
N ASP A 49 -2.82 -6.17 -6.48
CA ASP A 49 -3.62 -7.38 -6.16
C ASP A 49 -2.75 -8.52 -5.61
N ASP A 50 -1.55 -8.70 -6.15
CA ASP A 50 -0.62 -9.74 -5.68
C ASP A 50 -0.07 -9.41 -4.29
N HIS A 51 0.21 -8.13 -3.99
CA HIS A 51 0.57 -7.68 -2.65
C HIS A 51 -0.58 -7.93 -1.65
N GLU A 52 -1.80 -7.59 -2.04
CA GLU A 52 -2.99 -7.84 -1.21
C GLU A 52 -3.13 -9.32 -0.84
N LYS A 53 -2.97 -10.22 -1.81
CA LYS A 53 -2.97 -11.66 -1.57
C LYS A 53 -1.87 -12.10 -0.61
N THR A 54 -0.67 -11.56 -0.77
CA THR A 54 0.45 -11.85 0.12
C THR A 54 0.13 -11.46 1.55
N PHE A 55 -0.43 -10.27 1.77
CA PHE A 55 -0.88 -9.84 3.10
C PHE A 55 -2.00 -10.71 3.65
N ALA A 56 -2.96 -11.12 2.81
CA ALA A 56 -4.04 -12.02 3.21
C ALA A 56 -3.49 -13.39 3.67
N GLU A 57 -2.53 -13.94 2.95
CA GLU A 57 -1.86 -15.20 3.32
C GLU A 57 -1.09 -15.08 4.63
N MET A 58 -0.36 -13.98 4.82
CA MET A 58 0.36 -13.71 6.06
C MET A 58 -0.61 -13.58 7.24
N ARG A 59 -1.74 -12.92 7.04
CA ARG A 59 -2.79 -12.77 8.04
C ARG A 59 -3.41 -14.11 8.44
N ILE A 60 -3.70 -14.98 7.47
CA ILE A 60 -4.24 -16.34 7.73
C ILE A 60 -3.23 -17.19 8.52
N SER A 61 -1.94 -16.97 8.31
CA SER A 61 -0.87 -17.69 9.01
C SER A 61 -0.67 -17.24 10.46
N LEU A 62 -1.35 -16.17 10.93
CA LEU A 62 -1.30 -15.76 12.32
C LEU A 62 -1.90 -16.82 13.23
N THR A 63 -1.18 -17.17 14.29
CA THR A 63 -1.73 -18.02 15.36
C THR A 63 -2.71 -17.21 16.21
N GLU A 64 -3.60 -17.89 16.94
CA GLU A 64 -4.55 -17.22 17.86
C GLU A 64 -3.82 -16.37 18.91
N GLN A 65 -2.65 -16.82 19.36
CA GLN A 65 -1.83 -16.06 20.30
C GLN A 65 -1.23 -14.81 19.67
N GLU A 66 -0.79 -14.88 18.42
CA GLU A 66 -0.22 -13.74 17.67
C GLU A 66 -1.31 -12.71 17.34
N LYS A 67 -2.55 -13.13 17.15
CA LYS A 67 -3.69 -12.24 16.95
C LYS A 67 -4.05 -11.43 18.17
N VAL A 68 -3.87 -11.99 19.38
CA VAL A 68 -4.19 -11.33 20.65
C VAL A 68 -2.99 -10.66 21.30
N THR A 69 -1.77 -10.99 20.88
CA THR A 69 -0.57 -10.35 21.45
C THR A 69 -0.54 -8.90 20.99
N THR A 70 -0.82 -8.01 21.90
CA THR A 70 -0.65 -6.59 21.68
C THR A 70 0.84 -6.29 21.52
N ILE A 71 1.16 -5.55 20.49
CA ILE A 71 2.47 -4.96 20.35
C ILE A 71 2.60 -3.93 21.47
N PHE A 72 3.75 -3.92 22.12
CA PHE A 72 4.02 -2.98 23.19
C PHE A 72 4.06 -1.54 22.61
N ASP A 73 2.92 -0.92 22.59
CA ASP A 73 2.73 0.48 22.21
C ASP A 73 1.86 1.13 23.30
N PRO A 74 2.44 1.38 24.51
CA PRO A 74 1.67 1.77 25.69
C PRO A 74 0.89 3.07 25.50
N GLU A 75 1.28 3.91 24.60
CA GLU A 75 0.64 5.20 24.33
C GLU A 75 -0.19 5.19 23.06
N GLY A 76 -0.18 4.08 22.29
CA GLY A 76 -0.91 3.94 21.04
C GLY A 76 -0.39 4.83 19.91
N GLU A 77 0.81 5.37 20.04
CA GLU A 77 1.36 6.32 19.07
C GLU A 77 1.61 5.69 17.71
N THR A 78 2.18 4.47 17.69
CA THR A 78 2.44 3.77 16.44
C THR A 78 1.14 3.37 15.75
N PHE A 79 0.14 2.92 16.52
CA PHE A 79 -1.19 2.65 15.98
C PHE A 79 -1.83 3.89 15.36
N LEU A 80 -1.81 4.98 16.10
CA LEU A 80 -2.38 6.24 15.62
C LEU A 80 -1.66 6.75 14.37
N TYR A 81 -0.34 6.56 14.31
CA TYR A 81 0.46 6.89 13.14
C TYR A 81 0.05 6.06 11.92
N LEU A 82 0.00 4.73 12.05
CA LEU A 82 -0.39 3.84 10.96
C LEU A 82 -1.84 4.09 10.53
N LYS A 83 -2.73 4.27 11.50
CA LYS A 83 -4.13 4.60 11.23
C LYS A 83 -4.27 5.93 10.49
N ALA A 84 -3.52 6.95 10.90
CA ALA A 84 -3.51 8.25 10.22
C ALA A 84 -3.02 8.13 8.78
N LEU A 85 -2.01 7.32 8.52
CA LEU A 85 -1.55 7.07 7.15
C LEU A 85 -2.64 6.44 6.28
N VAL A 86 -3.41 5.50 6.82
CA VAL A 86 -4.52 4.85 6.09
C VAL A 86 -5.69 5.81 5.90
N ASP A 87 -6.10 6.49 6.97
CA ASP A 87 -7.28 7.38 6.97
C ASP A 87 -7.08 8.64 6.11
N THR A 88 -5.86 9.15 6.05
CA THR A 88 -5.51 10.34 5.25
C THR A 88 -5.19 10.01 3.80
N ARG A 89 -5.12 8.75 3.45
CA ARG A 89 -4.99 8.32 2.07
C ARG A 89 -6.29 8.48 1.32
N VAL A 90 -6.46 9.66 0.82
CA VAL A 90 -7.66 10.08 0.11
C VAL A 90 -7.53 9.81 -1.39
N PHE A 91 -7.01 8.62 -1.76
CA PHE A 91 -6.81 8.24 -3.15
C PHE A 91 -8.08 8.40 -3.99
N PHE A 92 -9.22 8.11 -3.38
CA PHE A 92 -10.49 8.09 -4.07
C PHE A 92 -11.38 9.29 -3.76
N GLN A 93 -10.96 10.16 -2.84
CA GLN A 93 -11.75 11.32 -2.43
C GLN A 93 -11.23 12.61 -3.04
N LYS A 94 -9.99 12.60 -3.57
CA LYS A 94 -9.43 13.76 -4.24
C LYS A 94 -9.81 13.70 -5.71
N GLU A 95 -10.46 14.75 -6.19
CA GLU A 95 -10.64 14.93 -7.62
C GLU A 95 -9.27 15.17 -8.26
N ILE A 96 -8.78 14.18 -8.96
CA ILE A 96 -7.60 14.32 -9.81
C ILE A 96 -8.06 14.44 -11.27
N ASP A 97 -7.30 15.15 -12.05
CA ASP A 97 -7.49 15.15 -13.51
C ASP A 97 -7.03 13.79 -14.07
N SER A 98 -7.96 12.83 -14.05
CA SER A 98 -7.70 11.46 -14.51
C SER A 98 -7.57 11.33 -16.03
N THR A 99 -7.73 12.43 -16.77
CA THR A 99 -7.41 12.49 -18.20
C THR A 99 -5.94 12.87 -18.42
N SER A 100 -5.30 13.46 -17.41
CA SER A 100 -3.90 13.83 -17.46
C SER A 100 -3.00 12.74 -16.91
N MET A 101 -2.24 12.09 -17.78
CA MET A 101 -1.26 11.07 -17.35
C MET A 101 -0.25 11.63 -16.34
N LYS A 102 0.15 12.88 -16.50
CA LYS A 102 1.05 13.57 -15.58
C LYS A 102 0.48 13.65 -14.16
N GLU A 103 -0.78 14.02 -14.02
CA GLU A 103 -1.45 14.09 -12.70
C GLU A 103 -1.66 12.70 -12.10
N ILE A 104 -2.04 11.72 -12.91
CA ILE A 104 -2.14 10.32 -12.48
C ILE A 104 -0.80 9.84 -11.91
N LEU A 105 0.29 10.07 -12.63
CA LEU A 105 1.62 9.63 -12.20
C LEU A 105 2.10 10.34 -10.92
N LYS A 106 1.79 11.61 -10.76
CA LYS A 106 2.09 12.34 -9.51
C LYS A 106 1.37 11.75 -8.31
N GLU A 107 0.08 11.50 -8.43
CA GLU A 107 -0.70 10.88 -7.35
C GLU A 107 -0.24 9.44 -7.07
N ALA A 108 0.06 8.67 -8.10
CA ALA A 108 0.62 7.33 -7.96
C ALA A 108 1.95 7.37 -7.20
N LEU A 109 2.84 8.30 -7.54
CA LEU A 109 4.13 8.44 -6.86
C LEU A 109 3.98 8.74 -5.36
N LEU A 110 3.06 9.62 -5.00
CA LEU A 110 2.75 9.90 -3.59
C LEU A 110 2.24 8.65 -2.88
N ALA A 111 1.40 7.90 -3.55
CA ALA A 111 0.83 6.66 -3.05
C ALA A 111 1.87 5.60 -2.73
N GLU A 112 2.75 5.34 -3.66
CA GLU A 112 3.81 4.37 -3.49
C GLU A 112 4.75 4.76 -2.34
N LYS A 113 5.06 6.06 -2.23
CA LYS A 113 5.85 6.57 -1.10
C LYS A 113 5.15 6.36 0.23
N ASP A 114 3.85 6.65 0.30
CA ASP A 114 3.06 6.44 1.51
C ASP A 114 2.97 4.95 1.88
N ALA A 115 2.84 4.06 0.89
CA ALA A 115 2.86 2.63 1.10
C ALA A 115 4.16 2.17 1.74
N ILE A 116 5.30 2.60 1.21
CA ILE A 116 6.61 2.28 1.77
C ILE A 116 6.74 2.77 3.21
N VAL A 117 6.32 4.01 3.49
CA VAL A 117 6.34 4.57 4.86
C VAL A 117 5.50 3.71 5.81
N PHE A 118 4.31 3.29 5.38
CA PHE A 118 3.46 2.40 6.17
C PHE A 118 4.13 1.04 6.42
N TYR A 119 4.66 0.40 5.38
CA TYR A 119 5.28 -0.93 5.51
C TYR A 119 6.56 -0.90 6.34
N LEU A 120 7.33 0.16 6.28
CA LEU A 120 8.49 0.36 7.17
C LEU A 120 8.03 0.49 8.63
N GLY A 121 6.94 1.21 8.87
CA GLY A 121 6.35 1.35 10.21
C GLY A 121 5.80 0.03 10.76
N MET A 122 5.16 -0.78 9.92
CA MET A 122 4.62 -2.07 10.36
C MET A 122 5.67 -3.17 10.53
N LYS A 123 6.84 -3.02 9.92
CA LYS A 123 7.88 -4.05 9.87
C LYS A 123 8.29 -4.56 11.26
N ASP A 124 8.42 -3.65 12.22
CA ASP A 124 8.81 -3.99 13.59
C ASP A 124 7.66 -4.59 14.40
N MET A 125 6.45 -4.51 13.88
CA MET A 125 5.21 -4.94 14.52
C MET A 125 4.74 -6.30 14.02
N VAL A 126 5.32 -6.80 12.93
CA VAL A 126 4.98 -8.10 12.36
C VAL A 126 5.85 -9.18 13.02
N PRO A 127 5.25 -10.32 13.47
CA PRO A 127 6.03 -11.44 13.99
C PRO A 127 7.08 -11.92 12.99
N GLN A 128 8.30 -12.15 13.47
CA GLN A 128 9.42 -12.58 12.61
C GLN A 128 9.12 -13.86 11.82
N LYS A 129 8.36 -14.76 12.38
CA LYS A 129 7.96 -16.03 11.75
C LYS A 129 7.11 -15.84 10.49
N LEU A 130 6.42 -14.71 10.38
CA LEU A 130 5.49 -14.42 9.28
C LEU A 130 6.17 -13.76 8.09
N GLY A 131 7.45 -13.50 8.20
CA GLY A 131 8.24 -13.07 7.07
C GLY A 131 8.51 -11.59 6.99
N LYS A 132 9.38 -11.08 7.86
CA LYS A 132 10.05 -9.80 7.59
C LYS A 132 10.65 -9.81 6.18
N SER A 133 11.10 -10.97 5.67
CA SER A 133 11.63 -11.11 4.31
C SER A 133 10.56 -10.89 3.25
N ARG A 134 9.34 -11.39 3.43
CA ARG A 134 8.23 -11.15 2.48
C ARG A 134 7.84 -9.68 2.45
N LEU A 135 7.82 -9.03 3.61
CA LEU A 135 7.55 -7.60 3.70
C LEU A 135 8.66 -6.77 3.06
N ASP A 136 9.92 -7.16 3.27
CA ASP A 136 11.06 -6.53 2.60
C ASP A 136 10.98 -6.67 1.07
N ASP A 137 10.52 -7.81 0.57
CA ASP A 137 10.32 -8.03 -0.86
C ASP A 137 9.22 -7.12 -1.42
N ILE A 138 8.10 -6.98 -0.71
CA ILE A 138 7.04 -6.04 -1.09
C ILE A 138 7.58 -4.61 -1.12
N ILE A 139 8.31 -4.19 -0.10
CA ILE A 139 8.92 -2.84 -0.07
C ILE A 139 9.84 -2.62 -1.28
N LYS A 140 10.63 -3.60 -1.67
CA LYS A 140 11.48 -3.50 -2.87
C LYS A 140 10.67 -3.41 -4.15
N GLU A 141 9.55 -4.10 -4.23
CA GLU A 141 8.64 -4.02 -5.37
C GLU A 141 8.00 -2.64 -5.46
N GLU A 142 7.58 -2.05 -4.32
CA GLU A 142 7.09 -0.67 -4.26
C GLU A 142 8.15 0.35 -4.70
N MET A 143 9.41 0.13 -4.31
CA MET A 143 10.53 0.94 -4.80
C MET A 143 10.68 0.83 -6.33
N SER A 144 10.44 -0.35 -6.89
CA SER A 144 10.45 -0.56 -8.34
C SER A 144 9.29 0.15 -9.04
N HIS A 145 8.13 0.19 -8.41
CA HIS A 145 6.99 0.98 -8.90
C HIS A 145 7.33 2.47 -8.95
N ILE A 146 7.94 3.00 -7.89
CA ILE A 146 8.40 4.41 -7.85
C ILE A 146 9.37 4.69 -8.99
N LYS A 147 10.32 3.78 -9.23
CA LYS A 147 11.30 3.91 -10.32
C LYS A 147 10.62 3.94 -11.68
N LEU A 148 9.65 3.06 -11.91
CA LEU A 148 8.87 3.01 -13.15
C LEU A 148 8.05 4.28 -13.34
N ILE A 149 7.31 4.68 -12.32
CA ILE A 149 6.44 5.86 -12.32
C ILE A 149 7.28 7.13 -12.52
N GLY A 150 8.39 7.25 -11.79
CA GLY A 150 9.29 8.40 -11.88
C GLY A 150 9.92 8.54 -13.27
N SER A 151 10.34 7.43 -13.85
CA SER A 151 10.86 7.40 -15.23
C SER A 151 9.81 7.85 -16.24
N LYS A 152 8.59 7.35 -16.09
CA LYS A 152 7.48 7.73 -16.97
C LYS A 152 7.09 9.20 -16.79
N LEU A 153 7.04 9.68 -15.55
CA LEU A 153 6.72 11.07 -15.24
C LEU A 153 7.74 12.05 -15.85
N SER A 154 9.01 11.68 -15.83
CA SER A 154 10.09 12.48 -16.46
C SER A 154 9.96 12.56 -17.97
N ALA A 155 9.35 11.58 -18.60
CA ALA A 155 9.14 11.52 -20.05
C ALA A 155 7.86 12.24 -20.50
N VAL A 156 6.91 12.48 -19.61
CA VAL A 156 5.64 13.17 -19.92
C VAL A 156 5.87 14.69 -19.89
N LYS A 157 5.53 15.35 -21.00
CA LYS A 157 5.63 16.81 -21.14
C LYS A 157 4.40 17.53 -20.58
#